data_c4604f239e2a281e859df336f3395e14
#
_entry.id   c4604f239e2a281e859df336f3395e14
#
_cell.length_a   1.000
_cell.length_b   1.000
_cell.length_c   1.000
_cell.angle_alpha   90.00
_cell.angle_beta   90.00
_cell.angle_gamma   90.00
#
_symmetry.space_group_name_H-M   'P 1'
#
loop_
_entity.id
_entity.type
_entity.pdbx_description
1 polymer ?
#
loop_
_entity_poly.entity_id
_entity_poly.type
_entity_poly.pdbx_seq_one_letter_code
_entity_poly.pdbx_strand_id
1 'polypeptide(L)'
;VLDVVGVGATRFRMDTVSKIILRCHPTVIKGNASEIQALYSHQIAMQGVDSLLNTSEVEVQAKALAKHLSCIIVATGAIDIITNGENVVLVHEGHPLMGKVTAMGCVATGIIGAFLAVNSNPLEASVHAMKAMGIAGERAASHSRGNGTMMINFLDELCNLHAYD
;
A
#
# COMPACT_ATOMS: atom_id res chain seq x y z
N VAL A 1 6.42 -8.72 -2.48
CA VAL A 1 5.91 -7.42 -1.99
C VAL A 1 7.02 -6.69 -1.27
N LEU A 2 7.19 -5.42 -1.54
CA LEU A 2 8.12 -4.53 -0.84
C LEU A 2 7.32 -3.44 -0.10
N ASP A 3 7.44 -3.39 1.22
CA ASP A 3 6.94 -2.28 2.03
C ASP A 3 8.06 -1.24 2.19
N VAL A 4 7.83 -0.01 1.69
CA VAL A 4 8.85 1.04 1.68
C VAL A 4 8.85 1.87 2.97
N VAL A 5 8.73 1.21 4.10
CA VAL A 5 8.58 1.81 5.43
C VAL A 5 9.61 2.91 5.69
N GLY A 6 9.12 4.13 5.89
CA GLY A 6 9.94 5.29 6.26
C GLY A 6 10.89 5.75 5.16
N VAL A 7 10.66 5.38 3.90
CA VAL A 7 11.37 5.97 2.77
C VAL A 7 11.11 7.49 2.77
N GLY A 8 12.15 8.26 2.52
CA GLY A 8 12.08 9.73 2.67
C GLY A 8 12.48 10.25 4.06
N ALA A 9 12.38 9.44 5.12
CA ALA A 9 12.77 9.87 6.47
C ALA A 9 14.29 9.93 6.65
N THR A 10 15.05 9.04 6.00
CA THR A 10 16.51 9.03 6.04
C THR A 10 17.10 8.60 4.69
N ARG A 11 18.31 9.10 4.39
CA ARG A 11 19.05 8.69 3.20
C ARG A 11 19.33 7.19 3.19
N PHE A 12 19.66 6.62 4.35
CA PHE A 12 19.92 5.19 4.47
C PHE A 12 18.71 4.33 4.02
N ARG A 13 17.50 4.70 4.44
CA ARG A 13 16.27 3.97 4.02
C ARG A 13 16.02 4.11 2.53
N MET A 14 16.17 5.32 1.99
CA MET A 14 16.00 5.56 0.56
C MET A 14 17.02 4.74 -0.27
N ASP A 15 18.30 4.78 0.08
CA ASP A 15 19.36 4.03 -0.62
C ASP A 15 19.12 2.52 -0.53
N THR A 16 18.64 2.03 0.63
CA THR A 16 18.34 0.61 0.84
C THR A 16 17.17 0.16 -0.02
N VAL A 17 16.05 0.91 0.02
CA VAL A 17 14.85 0.62 -0.80
C VAL A 17 15.21 0.63 -2.29
N SER A 18 15.94 1.64 -2.75
CA SER A 18 16.38 1.74 -4.15
C SER A 18 17.22 0.54 -4.59
N LYS A 19 18.14 0.07 -3.73
CA LYS A 19 18.94 -1.14 -4.01
C LYS A 19 18.08 -2.41 -4.07
N ILE A 20 17.08 -2.53 -3.20
CA ILE A 20 16.14 -3.67 -3.20
C ILE A 20 15.32 -3.65 -4.50
N ILE A 21 14.76 -2.50 -4.86
CA ILE A 21 13.99 -2.35 -6.11
C ILE A 21 14.83 -2.79 -7.31
N LEU A 22 16.05 -2.26 -7.41
CA LEU A 22 16.95 -2.55 -8.53
C LEU A 22 17.37 -4.03 -8.62
N ARG A 23 17.53 -4.71 -7.49
CA ARG A 23 18.03 -6.09 -7.45
C ARG A 23 16.95 -7.16 -7.44
N CYS A 24 15.81 -6.85 -6.83
CA CYS A 24 14.77 -7.84 -6.56
C CYS A 24 13.54 -7.69 -7.48
N HIS A 25 13.38 -6.55 -8.16
CA HIS A 25 12.24 -6.27 -9.04
C HIS A 25 10.91 -6.67 -8.41
N PRO A 26 10.49 -6.04 -7.30
CA PRO A 26 9.30 -6.44 -6.57
C PRO A 26 8.04 -6.31 -7.44
N THR A 27 7.17 -7.32 -7.42
CA THR A 27 5.89 -7.32 -8.14
C THR A 27 4.94 -6.23 -7.62
N VAL A 28 4.96 -5.98 -6.32
CA VAL A 28 4.16 -4.96 -5.65
C VAL A 28 5.05 -4.14 -4.72
N ILE A 29 4.94 -2.83 -4.82
CA ILE A 29 5.53 -1.87 -3.89
C ILE A 29 4.38 -1.17 -3.16
N LYS A 30 4.42 -1.20 -1.83
CA LYS A 30 3.42 -0.59 -0.98
C LYS A 30 4.06 0.44 -0.05
N GLY A 31 3.39 1.56 0.11
CA GLY A 31 3.75 2.62 1.07
C GLY A 31 2.55 3.52 1.35
N ASN A 32 2.65 4.39 2.34
CA ASN A 32 1.67 5.46 2.52
C ASN A 32 1.90 6.60 1.50
N ALA A 33 0.98 7.56 1.44
CA ALA A 33 1.04 8.65 0.47
C ALA A 33 2.38 9.39 0.47
N SER A 34 2.94 9.71 1.65
CA SER A 34 4.21 10.43 1.77
C SER A 34 5.42 9.56 1.37
N GLU A 35 5.37 8.27 1.63
CA GLU A 35 6.42 7.32 1.22
C GLU A 35 6.43 7.15 -0.31
N ILE A 36 5.26 7.00 -0.93
CA ILE A 36 5.13 6.93 -2.39
C ILE A 36 5.59 8.22 -3.05
N GLN A 37 5.23 9.38 -2.50
CA GLN A 37 5.72 10.67 -2.99
C GLN A 37 7.25 10.80 -2.89
N ALA A 38 7.83 10.40 -1.76
CA ALA A 38 9.28 10.45 -1.57
C ALA A 38 10.01 9.51 -2.54
N LEU A 39 9.47 8.30 -2.74
CA LEU A 39 10.01 7.34 -3.70
C LEU A 39 9.91 7.84 -5.13
N TYR A 40 8.77 8.40 -5.51
CA TYR A 40 8.56 9.03 -6.83
C TYR A 40 9.59 10.13 -7.10
N SER A 41 9.74 11.06 -6.17
CA SER A 41 10.68 12.18 -6.30
C SER A 41 12.12 11.68 -6.47
N HIS A 42 12.50 10.63 -5.74
CA HIS A 42 13.84 10.06 -5.83
C HIS A 42 14.07 9.28 -7.14
N GLN A 43 13.12 8.44 -7.54
CA GLN A 43 13.28 7.57 -8.71
C GLN A 43 13.14 8.33 -10.04
N ILE A 44 12.28 9.33 -10.11
CA ILE A 44 11.94 10.03 -11.36
C ILE A 44 12.71 11.36 -11.47
N ALA A 45 12.84 12.13 -10.40
CA ALA A 45 13.57 13.41 -10.44
C ALA A 45 15.08 13.22 -10.71
N MET A 46 15.68 12.12 -10.27
CA MET A 46 17.10 11.81 -10.57
C MET A 46 17.35 11.50 -12.05
N GLN A 47 16.33 11.28 -12.86
CA GLN A 47 16.47 10.98 -14.29
C GLN A 47 16.31 12.21 -15.21
N GLY A 48 16.25 13.43 -14.64
CA GLY A 48 16.18 14.67 -15.43
C GLY A 48 14.86 14.86 -16.18
N VAL A 49 13.82 14.13 -15.78
CA VAL A 49 12.46 14.42 -16.26
C VAL A 49 11.99 15.64 -15.49
N ASP A 50 11.97 16.78 -16.16
CA ASP A 50 11.36 18.00 -15.65
C ASP A 50 9.90 17.71 -15.31
N SER A 51 9.64 17.38 -14.07
CA SER A 51 8.29 17.26 -13.54
C SER A 51 7.75 18.65 -13.32
N LEU A 52 7.18 19.25 -14.34
CA LEU A 52 6.29 20.42 -14.26
C LEU A 52 4.98 20.08 -13.49
N LEU A 53 4.97 19.02 -12.72
CA LEU A 53 3.84 18.60 -11.93
C LEU A 53 4.00 19.08 -10.50
N ASN A 54 3.57 20.30 -10.26
CA ASN A 54 3.07 20.77 -8.96
C ASN A 54 1.78 20.00 -8.59
N THR A 55 1.74 18.70 -8.79
CA THR A 55 0.58 17.87 -8.48
C THR A 55 0.83 17.18 -7.16
N SER A 56 0.17 17.68 -6.12
CA SER A 56 -0.02 17.04 -4.82
C SER A 56 -0.86 15.74 -4.92
N GLU A 57 -1.09 15.21 -6.12
CA GLU A 57 -1.95 14.07 -6.36
C GLU A 57 -1.14 12.77 -6.35
N VAL A 58 -1.20 12.06 -5.24
CA VAL A 58 -0.55 10.76 -5.02
C VAL A 58 -0.91 9.76 -6.13
N GLU A 59 -2.10 9.86 -6.70
CA GLU A 59 -2.53 8.99 -7.81
C GLU A 59 -1.63 9.14 -9.04
N VAL A 60 -1.35 10.39 -9.46
CA VAL A 60 -0.49 10.66 -10.62
C VAL A 60 0.93 10.14 -10.38
N GLN A 61 1.44 10.35 -9.18
CA GLN A 61 2.77 9.89 -8.79
C GLN A 61 2.84 8.36 -8.72
N ALA A 62 1.83 7.72 -8.16
CA ALA A 62 1.72 6.26 -8.11
C ALA A 62 1.66 5.64 -9.52
N LYS A 63 0.86 6.21 -10.43
CA LYS A 63 0.80 5.77 -11.84
C LYS A 63 2.13 5.89 -12.54
N ALA A 64 2.79 7.03 -12.42
CA ALA A 64 4.09 7.26 -13.05
C ALA A 64 5.14 6.29 -12.51
N LEU A 65 5.16 6.08 -11.17
CA LEU A 65 6.07 5.15 -10.51
C LEU A 65 5.81 3.70 -10.95
N ALA A 66 4.53 3.27 -11.03
CA ALA A 66 4.15 1.94 -11.49
C ALA A 66 4.63 1.66 -12.91
N LYS A 67 4.45 2.62 -13.82
CA LYS A 67 4.97 2.52 -15.20
C LYS A 67 6.48 2.44 -15.23
N HIS A 68 7.17 3.31 -14.49
CA HIS A 68 8.62 3.39 -14.47
C HIS A 68 9.25 2.10 -13.92
N LEU A 69 8.69 1.54 -12.86
CA LEU A 69 9.21 0.34 -12.19
C LEU A 69 8.60 -0.98 -12.73
N SER A 70 7.62 -0.89 -13.63
CA SER A 70 6.88 -2.06 -14.18
C SER A 70 6.32 -2.97 -13.09
N CYS A 71 5.70 -2.38 -12.05
CA CYS A 71 5.16 -3.08 -10.90
C CYS A 71 3.80 -2.49 -10.47
N ILE A 72 3.13 -3.14 -9.54
CA ILE A 72 1.95 -2.57 -8.88
C ILE A 72 2.40 -1.63 -7.78
N ILE A 73 1.80 -0.46 -7.71
CA ILE A 73 1.93 0.47 -6.59
C ILE A 73 0.64 0.44 -5.76
N VAL A 74 0.80 0.27 -4.46
CA VAL A 74 -0.27 0.40 -3.46
C VAL A 74 0.07 1.57 -2.55
N ALA A 75 -0.62 2.69 -2.75
CA ALA A 75 -0.50 3.87 -1.90
C ALA A 75 -1.63 3.87 -0.87
N THR A 76 -1.28 3.60 0.39
CA THR A 76 -2.27 3.50 1.47
C THR A 76 -2.61 4.87 2.06
N GLY A 77 -3.90 5.05 2.39
CA GLY A 77 -4.43 6.30 2.92
C GLY A 77 -5.83 6.17 3.50
N ALA A 78 -6.59 7.26 3.52
CA ALA A 78 -8.03 7.23 3.82
C ALA A 78 -8.81 6.52 2.69
N ILE A 79 -8.31 6.62 1.48
CA ILE A 79 -8.69 5.86 0.29
C ILE A 79 -7.39 5.28 -0.22
N ASP A 80 -7.33 3.96 -0.39
CA ASP A 80 -6.15 3.32 -0.93
C ASP A 80 -6.17 3.39 -2.46
N ILE A 81 -5.01 3.70 -3.05
CA ILE A 81 -4.83 3.80 -4.50
C ILE A 81 -3.97 2.61 -4.95
N ILE A 82 -4.50 1.80 -5.86
CA ILE A 82 -3.82 0.63 -6.39
C ILE A 82 -3.72 0.77 -7.91
N THR A 83 -2.51 0.69 -8.46
CA THR A 83 -2.30 0.92 -9.88
C THR A 83 -1.16 0.08 -10.47
N ASN A 84 -1.33 -0.30 -11.74
CA ASN A 84 -0.27 -0.85 -12.60
C ASN A 84 0.33 0.20 -13.55
N GLY A 85 -0.04 1.48 -13.36
CA GLY A 85 0.37 2.59 -14.21
C GLY A 85 -0.63 2.93 -15.34
N GLU A 86 -1.47 2.00 -15.75
CA GLU A 86 -2.55 2.22 -16.73
C GLU A 86 -3.90 2.33 -16.02
N ASN A 87 -4.25 1.27 -15.30
CA ASN A 87 -5.47 1.18 -14.52
C ASN A 87 -5.23 1.67 -13.10
N VAL A 88 -6.24 2.33 -12.54
CA VAL A 88 -6.29 2.74 -11.13
C VAL A 88 -7.55 2.18 -10.51
N VAL A 89 -7.41 1.59 -9.34
CA VAL A 89 -8.52 1.13 -8.51
C VAL A 89 -8.42 1.83 -7.17
N LEU A 90 -9.52 2.41 -6.74
CA LEU A 90 -9.66 3.04 -5.42
C LEU A 90 -10.37 2.07 -4.49
N VAL A 91 -9.82 1.88 -3.30
CA VAL A 91 -10.40 1.04 -2.25
C VAL A 91 -10.80 1.98 -1.11
N HIS A 92 -12.10 1.97 -0.81
CA HIS A 92 -12.73 2.89 0.15
C HIS A 92 -13.01 2.24 1.50
N GLU A 93 -12.96 0.93 1.54
CA GLU A 93 -13.18 0.12 2.73
C GLU A 93 -12.09 0.40 3.77
N GLY A 94 -12.49 0.49 5.01
CA GLY A 94 -11.61 0.74 6.14
C GLY A 94 -12.21 1.69 7.17
N HIS A 95 -11.52 1.82 8.30
CA HIS A 95 -11.98 2.67 9.39
C HIS A 95 -10.82 3.52 9.96
N PRO A 96 -11.04 4.80 10.32
CA PRO A 96 -9.98 5.67 10.83
C PRO A 96 -9.23 5.14 12.06
N LEU A 97 -9.85 4.25 12.83
CA LEU A 97 -9.22 3.63 13.98
C LEU A 97 -8.06 2.71 13.59
N MET A 98 -8.08 2.14 12.36
CA MET A 98 -6.97 1.31 11.84
C MET A 98 -5.66 2.10 11.79
N GLY A 99 -5.70 3.34 11.36
CA GLY A 99 -4.52 4.22 11.30
C GLY A 99 -3.89 4.54 12.67
N LYS A 100 -4.60 4.24 13.78
CA LYS A 100 -4.11 4.42 15.16
C LYS A 100 -3.53 3.14 15.76
N VAL A 101 -3.56 2.03 15.03
CA VAL A 101 -3.00 0.75 15.46
C VAL A 101 -1.62 0.58 14.83
N THR A 102 -0.61 0.33 15.67
CA THR A 102 0.76 0.10 15.23
C THR A 102 0.85 -1.16 14.35
N ALA A 103 1.71 -1.13 13.34
CA ALA A 103 1.99 -2.23 12.41
C ALA A 103 0.86 -2.58 11.43
N MET A 104 -0.25 -1.85 11.40
CA MET A 104 -1.35 -2.11 10.46
C MET A 104 -0.88 -2.07 8.99
N GLY A 105 0.05 -1.16 8.67
CA GLY A 105 0.69 -1.13 7.34
C GLY A 105 1.47 -2.39 7.02
N CYS A 106 2.22 -2.94 7.98
CA CYS A 106 2.98 -4.19 7.79
C CYS A 106 2.04 -5.39 7.62
N VAL A 107 0.90 -5.39 8.32
CA VAL A 107 -0.14 -6.42 8.16
C VAL A 107 -0.70 -6.37 6.73
N ALA A 108 -1.00 -5.18 6.19
CA ALA A 108 -1.43 -5.01 4.80
C ALA A 108 -0.45 -5.66 3.83
N THR A 109 0.85 -5.48 4.04
CA THR A 109 1.89 -6.08 3.20
C THR A 109 1.86 -7.61 3.25
N GLY A 110 1.64 -8.18 4.43
CA GLY A 110 1.47 -9.63 4.60
C GLY A 110 0.22 -10.17 3.89
N ILE A 111 -0.91 -9.47 4.01
CA ILE A 111 -2.17 -9.83 3.34
C ILE A 111 -1.99 -9.78 1.81
N ILE A 112 -1.39 -8.71 1.27
CA ILE A 112 -1.08 -8.62 -0.17
C ILE A 112 -0.25 -9.82 -0.61
N GLY A 113 0.78 -10.19 0.16
CA GLY A 113 1.62 -11.36 -0.12
C GLY A 113 0.82 -12.67 -0.16
N ALA A 114 -0.12 -12.87 0.75
CA ALA A 114 -1.00 -14.04 0.78
C ALA A 114 -1.92 -14.11 -0.44
N PHE A 115 -2.52 -12.99 -0.84
CA PHE A 115 -3.37 -12.95 -2.04
C PHE A 115 -2.57 -13.17 -3.34
N LEU A 116 -1.35 -12.65 -3.43
CA LEU A 116 -0.46 -12.90 -4.57
C LEU A 116 -0.06 -14.38 -4.71
N ALA A 117 -0.05 -15.12 -3.61
CA ALA A 117 0.28 -16.55 -3.66
C ALA A 117 -0.81 -17.40 -4.35
N VAL A 118 -2.05 -16.89 -4.41
CA VAL A 118 -3.21 -17.61 -4.94
C VAL A 118 -3.87 -16.94 -6.15
N ASN A 119 -3.49 -15.71 -6.48
CA ASN A 119 -4.00 -14.98 -7.65
C ASN A 119 -2.83 -14.54 -8.54
N SER A 120 -2.82 -14.99 -9.78
CA SER A 120 -1.76 -14.69 -10.77
C SER A 120 -1.84 -13.26 -11.34
N ASN A 121 -2.95 -12.53 -11.11
CA ASN A 121 -3.08 -11.12 -11.48
C ASN A 121 -2.69 -10.23 -10.30
N PRO A 122 -1.50 -9.57 -10.31
CA PRO A 122 -1.04 -8.83 -9.14
C PRO A 122 -1.90 -7.60 -8.81
N LEU A 123 -2.54 -6.98 -9.81
CA LEU A 123 -3.44 -5.85 -9.58
C LEU A 123 -4.68 -6.30 -8.81
N GLU A 124 -5.35 -7.35 -9.29
CA GLU A 124 -6.53 -7.92 -8.63
C GLU A 124 -6.19 -8.45 -7.23
N ALA A 125 -5.08 -9.18 -7.10
CA ALA A 125 -4.61 -9.67 -5.81
C ALA A 125 -4.45 -8.54 -4.80
N SER A 126 -3.83 -7.43 -5.20
CA SER A 126 -3.63 -6.26 -4.33
C SER A 126 -4.96 -5.58 -3.97
N VAL A 127 -5.88 -5.45 -4.93
CA VAL A 127 -7.21 -4.87 -4.69
C VAL A 127 -8.00 -5.72 -3.70
N HIS A 128 -8.08 -7.04 -3.93
CA HIS A 128 -8.81 -7.94 -3.04
C HIS A 128 -8.19 -7.98 -1.63
N ALA A 129 -6.86 -7.96 -1.53
CA ALA A 129 -6.16 -7.89 -0.25
C ALA A 129 -6.53 -6.64 0.55
N MET A 130 -6.53 -5.46 -0.11
CA MET A 130 -6.85 -4.21 0.56
C MET A 130 -8.33 -4.12 0.93
N LYS A 131 -9.24 -4.63 0.08
CA LYS A 131 -10.67 -4.74 0.41
C LYS A 131 -10.91 -5.66 1.61
N ALA A 132 -10.33 -6.86 1.61
CA ALA A 132 -10.45 -7.80 2.73
C ALA A 132 -9.95 -7.17 4.03
N MET A 133 -8.82 -6.46 3.97
CA MET A 133 -8.29 -5.73 5.12
C MET A 133 -9.24 -4.61 5.58
N GLY A 134 -9.80 -3.85 4.65
CA GLY A 134 -10.74 -2.75 4.96
C GLY A 134 -12.02 -3.27 5.60
N ILE A 135 -12.63 -4.31 5.04
CA ILE A 135 -13.85 -4.94 5.57
C ILE A 135 -13.62 -5.49 6.99
N ALA A 136 -12.51 -6.21 7.21
CA ALA A 136 -12.16 -6.69 8.54
C ALA A 136 -11.96 -5.52 9.52
N GLY A 137 -11.36 -4.43 9.06
CA GLY A 137 -11.16 -3.21 9.84
C GLY A 137 -12.46 -2.51 10.23
N GLU A 138 -13.43 -2.40 9.32
CA GLU A 138 -14.75 -1.83 9.60
C GLU A 138 -15.52 -2.68 10.62
N ARG A 139 -15.55 -4.00 10.43
CA ARG A 139 -16.17 -4.94 11.36
C ARG A 139 -15.54 -4.85 12.75
N ALA A 140 -14.23 -4.90 12.82
CA ALA A 140 -13.50 -4.79 14.09
C ALA A 140 -13.78 -3.45 14.80
N ALA A 141 -13.83 -2.35 14.06
CA ALA A 141 -14.09 -1.03 14.62
C ALA A 141 -15.47 -0.93 15.29
N SER A 142 -16.48 -1.60 14.74
CA SER A 142 -17.87 -1.54 15.23
C SER A 142 -18.03 -2.00 16.67
N HIS A 143 -17.14 -2.86 17.17
CA HIS A 143 -17.14 -3.38 18.54
C HIS A 143 -15.86 -3.10 19.33
N SER A 144 -14.98 -2.24 18.80
CA SER A 144 -13.75 -1.83 19.45
C SER A 144 -13.93 -0.60 20.33
N ARG A 145 -13.35 -0.62 21.54
CA ARG A 145 -13.38 0.51 22.48
C ARG A 145 -12.16 1.42 22.36
N GLY A 146 -11.16 1.02 21.60
CA GLY A 146 -9.91 1.74 21.41
C GLY A 146 -8.88 0.92 20.64
N ASN A 147 -7.65 1.43 20.54
CA ASN A 147 -6.60 0.83 19.72
C ASN A 147 -6.23 -0.62 20.12
N GLY A 148 -6.23 -0.91 21.42
CA GLY A 148 -5.91 -2.26 21.90
C GLY A 148 -6.94 -3.30 21.49
N THR A 149 -8.22 -3.02 21.73
CA THR A 149 -9.31 -3.91 21.29
C THR A 149 -9.43 -3.95 19.78
N MET A 150 -9.15 -2.83 19.09
CA MET A 150 -9.15 -2.77 17.64
C MET A 150 -8.16 -3.77 17.01
N MET A 151 -6.94 -3.87 17.56
CA MET A 151 -5.95 -4.80 17.05
C MET A 151 -6.40 -6.26 17.21
N ILE A 152 -6.94 -6.61 18.37
CA ILE A 152 -7.42 -7.98 18.67
C ILE A 152 -8.62 -8.31 17.76
N ASN A 153 -9.63 -7.45 17.78
CA ASN A 153 -10.84 -7.65 16.98
C ASN A 153 -10.53 -7.74 15.49
N PHE A 154 -9.57 -6.94 14.99
CA PHE A 154 -9.16 -6.98 13.59
C PHE A 154 -8.60 -8.35 13.19
N LEU A 155 -7.77 -8.96 14.04
CA LEU A 155 -7.23 -10.30 13.76
C LEU A 155 -8.33 -11.35 13.77
N ASP A 156 -9.30 -11.25 14.68
CA ASP A 156 -10.44 -12.14 14.75
C ASP A 156 -11.34 -11.99 13.52
N GLU A 157 -11.65 -10.75 13.12
CA GLU A 157 -12.46 -10.48 11.93
C GLU A 157 -11.76 -10.93 10.64
N LEU A 158 -10.43 -10.71 10.54
CA LEU A 158 -9.66 -11.18 9.39
C LEU A 158 -9.69 -12.70 9.27
N CYS A 159 -9.64 -13.43 10.39
CA CYS A 159 -9.74 -14.87 10.44
C CYS A 159 -11.14 -15.37 10.04
N ASN A 160 -12.18 -14.59 10.35
CA ASN A 160 -13.58 -14.94 10.10
C ASN A 160 -14.13 -14.44 8.77
N LEU A 161 -13.31 -13.81 7.92
CA LEU A 161 -13.73 -13.42 6.58
C LEU A 161 -14.04 -14.67 5.73
N HIS A 162 -15.16 -14.63 5.04
CA HIS A 162 -15.58 -15.67 4.11
C HIS A 162 -15.63 -15.13 2.67
N ALA A 163 -15.54 -16.03 1.68
CA ALA A 163 -15.45 -15.70 0.25
C ALA A 163 -16.62 -14.88 -0.31
N TYR A 164 -17.70 -14.69 0.45
CA TYR A 164 -18.91 -13.96 0.05
C TYR A 164 -19.11 -12.67 0.86
N ASP A 165 -18.12 -12.27 1.65
CA ASP A 165 -18.09 -10.98 2.35
C ASP A 165 -17.43 -9.91 1.46
#